data_664c8588eebad8019f6b937cc9f29738
#
_entry.id   664c8588eebad8019f6b937cc9f29738
#
_cell.length_a   1.000
_cell.length_b   1.000
_cell.length_c   1.000
_cell.angle_alpha   90.00
_cell.angle_beta   90.00
_cell.angle_gamma   90.00
#
_symmetry.space_group_name_H-M   'P 1'
#
loop_
_entity.id
_entity.type
_entity.pdbx_description
1 polymer ?
#
loop_
_entity_poly.entity_id
_entity_poly.type
_entity_poly.pdbx_seq_one_letter_code
_entity_poly.pdbx_strand_id
1 'polypeptide(L)'
;ENKYDLVSGWKKKRNDPLTKTIPSKFFNLVTRLFSGIKLNDFNCGIKIYRKEVINSINLYGEMHRYIPLIAKWNGFNKIAEKEVNHNRRKYGVTKFGMERYIRGFLDLLSVSFVYRFRKRPMHFFGSFGVLSFLLGFISAGFIIYEKISKLSQNVPLELIRPVTDQPLFYIALLAIIIGIQLFLVGFLSELIIQINSDKKGYKIEKTGNAQKK
;
A
#
# COMPACT_ATOMS: atom_id res chain seq x y z
N GLU A 1 -24.39 23.68 5.64
CA GLU A 1 -22.99 23.64 6.13
C GLU A 1 -22.46 22.23 6.40
N ASN A 2 -23.25 21.24 6.77
CA ASN A 2 -22.80 19.89 7.15
C ASN A 2 -22.87 18.82 6.05
N LYS A 3 -22.74 19.21 4.77
CA LYS A 3 -22.91 18.27 3.64
C LYS A 3 -21.69 17.38 3.40
N TYR A 4 -20.47 17.87 3.72
CA TYR A 4 -19.21 17.20 3.43
C TYR A 4 -18.34 17.07 4.68
N ASP A 5 -17.57 16.00 4.76
CA ASP A 5 -16.61 15.76 5.84
C ASP A 5 -15.28 16.47 5.55
N LEU A 6 -14.89 16.49 4.26
CA LEU A 6 -13.68 17.14 3.77
C LEU A 6 -13.94 17.76 2.40
N VAL A 7 -13.45 18.97 2.19
CA VAL A 7 -13.43 19.66 0.89
C VAL A 7 -12.00 20.04 0.56
N SER A 8 -11.47 19.54 -0.57
CA SER A 8 -10.14 19.88 -1.09
C SER A 8 -10.24 20.97 -2.15
N GLY A 9 -9.26 21.86 -2.19
CA GLY A 9 -9.15 22.79 -3.30
C GLY A 9 -8.69 22.09 -4.58
N TRP A 10 -9.18 22.56 -5.74
CA TRP A 10 -8.74 22.14 -7.06
C TRP A 10 -8.20 23.32 -7.87
N LYS A 11 -6.92 23.26 -8.20
CA LYS A 11 -6.28 24.24 -9.06
C LYS A 11 -6.54 23.88 -10.54
N LYS A 12 -7.71 24.24 -11.06
CA LYS A 12 -8.11 23.91 -12.44
C LYS A 12 -7.20 24.60 -13.46
N LYS A 13 -6.94 25.88 -13.29
CA LYS A 13 -5.98 26.64 -14.10
C LYS A 13 -4.66 26.71 -13.36
N ARG A 14 -3.69 25.88 -13.78
CA ARG A 14 -2.33 25.88 -13.21
C ARG A 14 -1.42 26.76 -14.04
N ASN A 15 -0.79 27.72 -13.41
CA ASN A 15 0.25 28.56 -14.00
C ASN A 15 1.67 28.01 -13.75
N ASP A 16 1.78 26.70 -13.51
CA ASP A 16 3.04 26.01 -13.27
C ASP A 16 3.65 25.50 -14.58
N PRO A 17 4.99 25.40 -14.70
CA PRO A 17 5.66 24.82 -15.87
C PRO A 17 5.28 23.34 -16.08
N LEU A 18 5.34 22.90 -17.33
CA LEU A 18 4.96 21.52 -17.74
C LEU A 18 5.73 20.45 -16.95
N THR A 19 7.01 20.70 -16.64
CA THR A 19 7.86 19.80 -15.82
C THR A 19 7.29 19.49 -14.44
N LYS A 20 6.43 20.36 -13.89
CA LYS A 20 5.73 20.14 -12.62
C LYS A 20 4.33 19.62 -12.80
N THR A 21 3.67 19.99 -13.89
CA THR A 21 2.27 19.67 -14.15
C THR A 21 2.09 18.19 -14.53
N ILE A 22 2.96 17.66 -15.40
CA ILE A 22 2.88 16.26 -15.87
C ILE A 22 3.07 15.26 -14.72
N PRO A 23 4.14 15.33 -13.90
CA PRO A 23 4.29 14.41 -12.78
C PRO A 23 3.17 14.53 -11.74
N SER A 24 2.66 15.76 -11.52
CA SER A 24 1.53 15.97 -10.60
C SER A 24 0.24 15.35 -11.12
N LYS A 25 -0.05 15.40 -12.43
CA LYS A 25 -1.20 14.74 -13.04
C LYS A 25 -1.09 13.22 -12.91
N PHE A 26 0.08 12.67 -13.21
CA PHE A 26 0.35 11.23 -13.04
C PHE A 26 0.14 10.79 -11.60
N PHE A 27 0.72 11.51 -10.64
CA PHE A 27 0.53 11.25 -9.22
C PHE A 27 -0.95 11.28 -8.81
N ASN A 28 -1.71 12.28 -9.26
CA ASN A 28 -3.14 12.38 -8.97
C ASN A 28 -3.94 11.23 -9.59
N LEU A 29 -3.57 10.80 -10.81
CA LEU A 29 -4.19 9.64 -11.47
C LEU A 29 -3.97 8.37 -10.66
N VAL A 30 -2.72 8.09 -10.29
CA VAL A 30 -2.36 6.89 -9.51
C VAL A 30 -3.05 6.93 -8.15
N THR A 31 -3.01 8.07 -7.44
CA THR A 31 -3.68 8.22 -6.15
C THR A 31 -5.19 8.02 -6.27
N ARG A 32 -5.81 8.50 -7.35
CA ARG A 32 -7.25 8.29 -7.63
C ARG A 32 -7.59 6.81 -7.80
N LEU A 33 -6.77 6.09 -8.57
CA LEU A 33 -6.96 4.65 -8.81
C LEU A 33 -6.85 3.85 -7.51
N PHE A 34 -5.83 4.14 -6.70
CA PHE A 34 -5.62 3.43 -5.43
C PHE A 34 -6.64 3.80 -4.36
N SER A 35 -7.06 5.07 -4.30
CA SER A 35 -7.96 5.55 -3.26
C SER A 35 -9.44 5.34 -3.59
N GLY A 36 -9.77 5.27 -4.88
CA GLY A 36 -11.16 5.33 -5.34
C GLY A 36 -11.85 6.65 -4.98
N ILE A 37 -11.10 7.75 -4.75
CA ILE A 37 -11.62 9.08 -4.47
C ILE A 37 -11.56 9.91 -5.76
N LYS A 38 -12.68 10.50 -6.14
CA LYS A 38 -12.79 11.33 -7.34
C LYS A 38 -12.31 12.77 -7.09
N LEU A 39 -11.02 12.95 -6.77
CA LEU A 39 -10.38 14.27 -6.67
C LEU A 39 -9.42 14.49 -7.85
N ASN A 40 -9.37 15.72 -8.36
CA ASN A 40 -8.45 16.12 -9.43
C ASN A 40 -7.11 16.62 -8.89
N ASP A 41 -7.06 17.13 -7.65
CA ASP A 41 -5.85 17.65 -7.02
C ASP A 41 -5.69 17.22 -5.56
N PHE A 42 -4.99 16.12 -5.32
CA PHE A 42 -4.63 15.68 -3.96
C PHE A 42 -3.58 16.56 -3.30
N ASN A 43 -2.76 17.26 -4.11
CA ASN A 43 -1.65 18.09 -3.65
C ASN A 43 -2.05 19.53 -3.32
N CYS A 44 -3.32 19.90 -3.41
CA CYS A 44 -3.75 21.23 -3.03
C CYS A 44 -3.55 21.45 -1.52
N GLY A 45 -2.86 22.54 -1.16
CA GLY A 45 -2.62 22.89 0.25
C GLY A 45 -3.88 23.41 0.95
N ILE A 46 -4.89 23.87 0.20
CA ILE A 46 -6.14 24.38 0.76
C ILE A 46 -7.09 23.21 0.93
N LYS A 47 -7.38 22.88 2.18
CA LYS A 47 -8.33 21.84 2.56
C LYS A 47 -9.13 22.31 3.77
N ILE A 48 -10.45 22.06 3.75
CA ILE A 48 -11.36 22.34 4.84
C ILE A 48 -11.93 21.00 5.30
N TYR A 49 -11.92 20.74 6.59
CA TYR A 49 -12.44 19.51 7.16
C TYR A 49 -13.17 19.75 8.48
N ARG A 50 -14.07 18.86 8.81
CA ARG A 50 -14.77 18.85 10.08
C ARG A 50 -13.80 18.53 11.22
N LYS A 51 -14.10 18.99 12.42
CA LYS A 51 -13.26 18.76 13.62
C LYS A 51 -13.07 17.26 13.89
N GLU A 52 -14.09 16.46 13.68
CA GLU A 52 -14.07 15.00 13.86
C GLU A 52 -13.04 14.33 12.93
N VAL A 53 -12.89 14.84 11.70
CA VAL A 53 -11.89 14.36 10.76
C VAL A 53 -10.49 14.61 11.30
N ILE A 54 -10.20 15.84 11.77
CA ILE A 54 -8.89 16.19 12.33
C ILE A 54 -8.54 15.28 13.52
N ASN A 55 -9.48 15.09 14.43
CA ASN A 55 -9.28 14.28 15.64
C ASN A 55 -9.08 12.79 15.33
N SER A 56 -9.49 12.33 14.14
CA SER A 56 -9.38 10.93 13.71
C SER A 56 -8.08 10.63 12.95
N ILE A 57 -7.37 11.65 12.48
CA ILE A 57 -6.20 11.51 11.61
C ILE A 57 -4.93 11.74 12.40
N ASN A 58 -4.05 10.74 12.43
CA ASN A 58 -2.69 10.90 12.90
C ASN A 58 -1.77 11.06 11.68
N LEU A 59 -1.20 12.24 11.52
CA LEU A 59 -0.28 12.56 10.44
C LEU A 59 1.16 12.49 10.94
N TYR A 60 2.03 11.88 10.16
CA TYR A 60 3.48 11.91 10.36
C TYR A 60 4.19 12.13 9.01
N GLY A 61 5.33 12.77 9.02
CA GLY A 61 6.10 13.07 7.83
C GLY A 61 5.33 13.87 6.76
N GLU A 62 5.54 13.52 5.51
CA GLU A 62 4.94 14.18 4.33
C GLU A 62 3.46 13.76 4.04
N MET A 63 2.76 13.17 5.01
CA MET A 63 1.40 12.62 4.83
C MET A 63 0.31 13.65 4.59
N HIS A 64 0.60 14.94 4.65
CA HIS A 64 -0.38 16.01 4.38
C HIS A 64 -1.07 15.90 3.00
N ARG A 65 -0.43 15.24 2.02
CA ARG A 65 -1.00 15.00 0.67
C ARG A 65 -2.10 13.94 0.70
N TYR A 66 -2.00 13.01 1.65
CA TYR A 66 -2.87 11.84 1.75
C TYR A 66 -4.01 12.01 2.74
N ILE A 67 -4.20 13.24 3.29
CA ILE A 67 -5.31 13.53 4.21
C ILE A 67 -6.66 13.06 3.67
N PRO A 68 -7.07 13.31 2.39
CA PRO A 68 -8.33 12.81 1.87
C PRO A 68 -8.42 11.29 1.89
N LEU A 69 -7.30 10.62 1.60
CA LEU A 69 -7.18 9.17 1.59
C LEU A 69 -7.34 8.59 3.00
N ILE A 70 -6.61 9.16 3.96
CA ILE A 70 -6.64 8.73 5.37
C ILE A 70 -8.03 9.02 5.97
N ALA A 71 -8.67 10.14 5.63
CA ALA A 71 -10.03 10.48 6.05
C ALA A 71 -11.04 9.44 5.56
N LYS A 72 -11.02 9.10 4.27
CA LYS A 72 -11.87 8.06 3.70
C LYS A 72 -11.69 6.73 4.44
N TRP A 73 -10.48 6.38 4.74
CA TRP A 73 -10.15 5.15 5.44
C TRP A 73 -10.58 5.11 6.90
N ASN A 74 -10.70 6.27 7.53
CA ASN A 74 -11.27 6.41 8.86
C ASN A 74 -12.82 6.53 8.84
N GLY A 75 -13.46 6.29 7.67
CA GLY A 75 -14.92 6.25 7.54
C GLY A 75 -15.57 7.53 7.02
N PHE A 76 -14.80 8.61 6.79
CA PHE A 76 -15.31 9.87 6.26
C PHE A 76 -15.42 9.82 4.73
N ASN A 77 -16.58 9.44 4.22
CA ASN A 77 -16.78 9.21 2.79
C ASN A 77 -17.26 10.44 2.00
N LYS A 78 -17.76 11.48 2.69
CA LYS A 78 -18.30 12.68 2.05
C LYS A 78 -17.17 13.66 1.71
N ILE A 79 -16.36 13.30 0.70
CA ILE A 79 -15.22 14.08 0.24
C ILE A 79 -15.60 14.79 -1.06
N ALA A 80 -15.39 16.10 -1.11
CA ALA A 80 -15.66 16.95 -2.27
C ALA A 80 -14.46 17.79 -2.66
N GLU A 81 -14.57 18.41 -3.82
CA GLU A 81 -13.57 19.29 -4.40
C GLU A 81 -14.21 20.61 -4.81
N LYS A 82 -13.51 21.73 -4.60
CA LYS A 82 -13.93 23.07 -5.02
C LYS A 82 -12.81 23.75 -5.79
N GLU A 83 -13.15 24.40 -6.91
CA GLU A 83 -12.18 25.17 -7.68
C GLU A 83 -11.63 26.32 -6.84
N VAL A 84 -10.30 26.48 -6.89
CA VAL A 84 -9.58 27.57 -6.22
C VAL A 84 -8.64 28.25 -7.21
N ASN A 85 -8.51 29.57 -7.07
CA ASN A 85 -7.59 30.35 -7.88
C ASN A 85 -6.14 30.04 -7.49
N HIS A 86 -5.30 29.83 -8.50
CA HIS A 86 -3.87 29.60 -8.34
C HIS A 86 -3.07 30.80 -8.81
N ASN A 87 -2.55 31.58 -7.88
CA ASN A 87 -1.67 32.69 -8.19
C ASN A 87 -0.23 32.21 -8.36
N ARG A 88 0.47 32.79 -9.33
CA ARG A 88 1.90 32.54 -9.53
C ARG A 88 2.67 33.02 -8.31
N ARG A 89 3.66 32.22 -7.88
CA ARG A 89 4.56 32.64 -6.80
C ARG A 89 5.29 33.91 -7.21
N LYS A 90 5.16 34.98 -6.42
CA LYS A 90 5.82 36.27 -6.69
C LYS A 90 7.25 36.30 -6.20
N TYR A 91 7.58 35.58 -5.11
CA TYR A 91 8.88 35.60 -4.44
C TYR A 91 9.38 34.18 -4.13
N GLY A 92 10.71 34.04 -4.15
CA GLY A 92 11.40 32.80 -3.78
C GLY A 92 11.49 31.74 -4.88
N VAL A 93 12.52 30.90 -4.81
CA VAL A 93 12.80 29.80 -5.74
C VAL A 93 12.33 28.48 -5.13
N THR A 94 11.91 27.57 -5.97
CA THR A 94 11.49 26.22 -5.52
C THR A 94 12.74 25.44 -5.09
N LYS A 95 12.83 25.07 -3.82
CA LYS A 95 13.93 24.26 -3.28
C LYS A 95 13.77 22.75 -3.55
N PHE A 96 12.68 22.32 -4.19
CA PHE A 96 12.34 20.91 -4.38
C PHE A 96 12.68 20.43 -5.80
N GLY A 97 13.56 19.44 -5.91
CA GLY A 97 13.95 18.77 -7.14
C GLY A 97 13.06 17.56 -7.50
N MET A 98 13.54 16.74 -8.45
CA MET A 98 12.90 15.49 -8.90
C MET A 98 12.69 14.46 -7.78
N GLU A 99 13.54 14.49 -6.76
CA GLU A 99 13.50 13.62 -5.59
C GLU A 99 12.13 13.63 -4.88
N ARG A 100 11.43 14.76 -4.89
CA ARG A 100 10.08 14.89 -4.33
C ARG A 100 9.06 13.97 -4.99
N TYR A 101 9.20 13.68 -6.26
CA TYR A 101 8.27 12.81 -6.98
C TYR A 101 8.48 11.35 -6.62
N ILE A 102 9.74 10.94 -6.52
CA ILE A 102 10.11 9.58 -6.09
C ILE A 102 9.64 9.36 -4.65
N ARG A 103 9.95 10.27 -3.74
CA ARG A 103 9.49 10.21 -2.34
C ARG A 103 7.96 10.18 -2.25
N GLY A 104 7.27 11.06 -3.00
CA GLY A 104 5.81 11.06 -3.01
C GLY A 104 5.20 9.76 -3.55
N PHE A 105 5.82 9.11 -4.52
CA PHE A 105 5.38 7.81 -5.02
C PHE A 105 5.62 6.69 -3.99
N LEU A 106 6.79 6.67 -3.36
CA LEU A 106 7.10 5.71 -2.30
C LEU A 106 6.18 5.88 -1.08
N ASP A 107 5.89 7.14 -0.70
CA ASP A 107 4.94 7.45 0.37
C ASP A 107 3.53 6.94 0.01
N LEU A 108 3.09 7.12 -1.25
CA LEU A 108 1.80 6.61 -1.72
C LEU A 108 1.73 5.08 -1.61
N LEU A 109 2.77 4.39 -2.06
CA LEU A 109 2.86 2.94 -1.94
C LEU A 109 2.82 2.52 -0.47
N SER A 110 3.63 3.15 0.38
CA SER A 110 3.70 2.85 1.82
C SER A 110 2.36 3.08 2.50
N VAL A 111 1.73 4.24 2.28
CA VAL A 111 0.44 4.58 2.89
C VAL A 111 -0.65 3.63 2.41
N SER A 112 -0.70 3.36 1.09
CA SER A 112 -1.69 2.45 0.50
C SER A 112 -1.50 1.02 1.00
N PHE A 113 -0.26 0.56 1.07
CA PHE A 113 0.10 -0.76 1.54
C PHE A 113 -0.26 -0.95 3.03
N VAL A 114 0.25 -0.08 3.89
CA VAL A 114 -0.01 -0.14 5.33
C VAL A 114 -1.52 -0.13 5.61
N TYR A 115 -2.27 0.70 4.87
CA TYR A 115 -3.70 0.77 5.10
C TYR A 115 -4.47 -0.44 4.56
N ARG A 116 -4.13 -0.90 3.36
CA ARG A 116 -4.78 -2.08 2.74
C ARG A 116 -4.62 -3.31 3.61
N PHE A 117 -3.42 -3.50 4.16
CA PHE A 117 -3.04 -4.68 4.92
C PHE A 117 -3.07 -4.49 6.44
N ARG A 118 -3.43 -3.29 6.93
CA ARG A 118 -3.50 -2.96 8.36
C ARG A 118 -4.39 -3.89 9.18
N LYS A 119 -5.44 -4.44 8.59
CA LYS A 119 -6.41 -5.28 9.33
C LYS A 119 -6.01 -6.76 9.36
N ARG A 120 -5.40 -7.28 8.30
CA ARG A 120 -5.09 -8.71 8.13
C ARG A 120 -3.90 -8.93 7.20
N PRO A 121 -2.67 -8.57 7.61
CA PRO A 121 -1.49 -8.75 6.77
C PRO A 121 -1.19 -10.22 6.50
N MET A 122 -1.51 -11.12 7.46
CA MET A 122 -1.32 -12.56 7.31
C MET A 122 -2.05 -13.13 6.09
N HIS A 123 -3.24 -12.63 5.76
CA HIS A 123 -3.97 -13.12 4.58
C HIS A 123 -3.25 -12.82 3.27
N PHE A 124 -2.51 -11.71 3.20
CA PHE A 124 -1.74 -11.38 2.00
C PHE A 124 -0.41 -12.12 1.97
N PHE A 125 0.44 -11.87 2.95
CA PHE A 125 1.78 -12.45 2.97
C PHE A 125 1.75 -13.96 3.16
N GLY A 126 0.86 -14.46 4.00
CA GLY A 126 0.72 -15.88 4.24
C GLY A 126 0.22 -16.65 3.03
N SER A 127 -0.77 -16.13 2.29
CA SER A 127 -1.25 -16.80 1.09
C SER A 127 -0.19 -16.85 -0.02
N PHE A 128 0.53 -15.74 -0.27
CA PHE A 128 1.65 -15.74 -1.20
C PHE A 128 2.82 -16.62 -0.71
N GLY A 129 3.06 -16.63 0.59
CA GLY A 129 4.09 -17.48 1.20
C GLY A 129 3.78 -18.96 1.01
N VAL A 130 2.56 -19.40 1.32
CA VAL A 130 2.12 -20.78 1.14
C VAL A 130 2.14 -21.16 -0.35
N LEU A 131 1.65 -20.30 -1.24
CA LEU A 131 1.67 -20.57 -2.67
C LEU A 131 3.09 -20.75 -3.19
N SER A 132 4.02 -19.85 -2.84
CA SER A 132 5.42 -19.91 -3.24
C SER A 132 6.09 -21.19 -2.69
N PHE A 133 5.83 -21.51 -1.41
CA PHE A 133 6.34 -22.72 -0.77
C PHE A 133 5.87 -23.99 -1.50
N LEU A 134 4.56 -24.08 -1.80
CA LEU A 134 3.99 -25.23 -2.52
C LEU A 134 4.56 -25.36 -3.93
N LEU A 135 4.70 -24.26 -4.67
CA LEU A 135 5.31 -24.27 -6.00
C LEU A 135 6.75 -24.76 -5.95
N GLY A 136 7.52 -24.28 -4.99
CA GLY A 136 8.90 -24.76 -4.79
C GLY A 136 8.96 -26.23 -4.42
N PHE A 137 8.08 -26.70 -3.54
CA PHE A 137 8.01 -28.09 -3.10
C PHE A 137 7.60 -29.03 -4.24
N ILE A 138 6.60 -28.63 -5.04
CA ILE A 138 6.16 -29.39 -6.23
C ILE A 138 7.30 -29.47 -7.25
N SER A 139 8.00 -28.35 -7.51
CA SER A 139 9.15 -28.33 -8.43
C SER A 139 10.28 -29.24 -7.96
N ALA A 140 10.59 -29.24 -6.67
CA ALA A 140 11.58 -30.13 -6.10
C ALA A 140 11.17 -31.60 -6.23
N GLY A 141 9.91 -31.90 -5.94
CA GLY A 141 9.34 -33.25 -6.13
C GLY A 141 9.41 -33.73 -7.57
N PHE A 142 9.13 -32.83 -8.52
CA PHE A 142 9.23 -33.14 -9.96
C PHE A 142 10.67 -33.52 -10.37
N ILE A 143 11.68 -32.78 -9.89
CA ILE A 143 13.10 -33.07 -10.17
C ILE A 143 13.48 -34.46 -9.62
N ILE A 144 13.06 -34.74 -8.39
CA ILE A 144 13.32 -36.04 -7.76
C ILE A 144 12.64 -37.17 -8.53
N TYR A 145 11.38 -36.97 -8.89
CA TYR A 145 10.61 -37.97 -9.68
C TYR A 145 11.28 -38.23 -11.04
N GLU A 146 11.68 -37.18 -11.76
CA GLU A 146 12.39 -37.34 -13.06
C GLU A 146 13.67 -38.14 -12.90
N LYS A 147 14.47 -37.87 -11.86
CA LYS A 147 15.69 -38.60 -11.57
C LYS A 147 15.44 -40.09 -11.27
N ILE A 148 14.46 -40.38 -10.41
CA ILE A 148 14.09 -41.76 -10.06
C ILE A 148 13.57 -42.50 -11.31
N SER A 149 12.74 -41.85 -12.12
CA SER A 149 12.21 -42.44 -13.36
C SER A 149 13.34 -42.81 -14.33
N LYS A 150 14.32 -41.97 -14.53
CA LYS A 150 15.48 -42.24 -15.39
C LYS A 150 16.36 -43.40 -14.85
N LEU A 151 16.53 -43.46 -13.53
CA LEU A 151 17.24 -44.56 -12.87
C LEU A 151 16.49 -45.90 -13.06
N SER A 152 15.18 -45.90 -12.93
CA SER A 152 14.36 -47.10 -13.14
C SER A 152 14.37 -47.60 -14.60
N GLN A 153 14.64 -46.71 -15.55
CA GLN A 153 14.75 -47.06 -16.98
C GLN A 153 16.17 -47.54 -17.35
N ASN A 154 17.04 -47.82 -16.37
CA ASN A 154 18.43 -48.25 -16.56
C ASN A 154 19.28 -47.28 -17.40
N VAL A 155 18.98 -45.97 -17.39
CA VAL A 155 19.78 -44.96 -18.05
C VAL A 155 21.12 -44.85 -17.32
N PRO A 156 22.27 -44.91 -18.01
CA PRO A 156 23.57 -44.81 -17.39
C PRO A 156 23.68 -43.49 -16.56
N LEU A 157 24.26 -43.59 -15.35
CA LEU A 157 24.39 -42.47 -14.43
C LEU A 157 25.13 -41.26 -15.02
N GLU A 158 26.06 -41.53 -15.96
CA GLU A 158 26.85 -40.51 -16.67
C GLU A 158 25.98 -39.61 -17.58
N LEU A 159 24.83 -40.14 -18.07
CA LEU A 159 23.87 -39.39 -18.89
C LEU A 159 22.79 -38.67 -18.10
N ILE A 160 22.67 -38.97 -16.81
CA ILE A 160 21.70 -38.31 -15.93
C ILE A 160 22.33 -37.03 -15.39
N ARG A 161 21.77 -35.88 -15.77
CA ARG A 161 22.23 -34.57 -15.25
C ARG A 161 22.15 -34.53 -13.72
N PRO A 162 23.19 -34.06 -13.01
CA PRO A 162 23.11 -33.77 -11.58
C PRO A 162 21.94 -32.84 -11.27
N VAL A 163 21.33 -32.98 -10.11
CA VAL A 163 20.22 -32.13 -9.67
C VAL A 163 20.66 -30.66 -9.58
N THR A 164 21.90 -30.45 -9.17
CA THR A 164 22.52 -29.11 -9.04
C THR A 164 22.74 -28.40 -10.38
N ASP A 165 22.81 -29.13 -11.49
CA ASP A 165 23.03 -28.55 -12.82
C ASP A 165 21.71 -28.17 -13.52
N GLN A 166 20.59 -28.41 -12.82
CA GLN A 166 19.25 -28.06 -13.31
C GLN A 166 18.84 -26.67 -12.80
N PRO A 167 18.57 -25.69 -13.67
CA PRO A 167 18.11 -24.35 -13.23
C PRO A 167 16.86 -24.41 -12.36
N LEU A 168 15.97 -25.37 -12.62
CA LEU A 168 14.74 -25.58 -11.86
C LEU A 168 14.99 -25.87 -10.37
N PHE A 169 16.13 -26.50 -10.03
CA PHE A 169 16.53 -26.76 -8.65
C PHE A 169 16.72 -25.45 -7.86
N TYR A 170 17.42 -24.49 -8.44
CA TYR A 170 17.65 -23.20 -7.79
C TYR A 170 16.37 -22.38 -7.68
N ILE A 171 15.49 -22.45 -8.69
CA ILE A 171 14.17 -21.80 -8.66
C ILE A 171 13.31 -22.42 -7.56
N ALA A 172 13.29 -23.74 -7.43
CA ALA A 172 12.56 -24.45 -6.39
C ALA A 172 13.07 -24.07 -4.99
N LEU A 173 14.39 -24.06 -4.80
CA LEU A 173 15.00 -23.65 -3.53
C LEU A 173 14.66 -22.22 -3.17
N LEU A 174 14.81 -21.29 -4.12
CA LEU A 174 14.47 -19.89 -3.96
C LEU A 174 13.00 -19.69 -3.59
N ALA A 175 12.10 -20.39 -4.28
CA ALA A 175 10.66 -20.31 -4.03
C ALA A 175 10.28 -20.81 -2.63
N ILE A 176 10.94 -21.89 -2.13
CA ILE A 176 10.75 -22.39 -0.76
C ILE A 176 11.21 -21.34 0.26
N ILE A 177 12.42 -20.77 0.08
CA ILE A 177 12.98 -19.77 1.00
C ILE A 177 12.10 -18.52 1.04
N ILE A 178 11.71 -18.00 -0.12
CA ILE A 178 10.82 -16.82 -0.21
C ILE A 178 9.47 -17.15 0.43
N GLY A 179 8.94 -18.34 0.19
CA GLY A 179 7.67 -18.80 0.78
C GLY A 179 7.69 -18.75 2.31
N ILE A 180 8.73 -19.29 2.92
CA ILE A 180 8.92 -19.26 4.38
C ILE A 180 9.08 -17.82 4.88
N GLN A 181 9.89 -17.00 4.20
CA GLN A 181 10.10 -15.60 4.60
C GLN A 181 8.81 -14.78 4.56
N LEU A 182 8.03 -14.90 3.48
CA LEU A 182 6.74 -14.21 3.36
C LEU A 182 5.76 -14.65 4.44
N PHE A 183 5.70 -15.93 4.75
CA PHE A 183 4.86 -16.46 5.81
C PHE A 183 5.24 -15.88 7.17
N LEU A 184 6.53 -15.86 7.50
CA LEU A 184 7.03 -15.28 8.77
C LEU A 184 6.77 -13.78 8.85
N VAL A 185 6.96 -13.02 7.76
CA VAL A 185 6.64 -11.59 7.70
C VAL A 185 5.15 -11.36 7.95
N GLY A 186 4.27 -12.19 7.36
CA GLY A 186 2.83 -12.13 7.59
C GLY A 186 2.48 -12.36 9.05
N PHE A 187 3.05 -13.38 9.66
CA PHE A 187 2.83 -13.74 11.05
C PHE A 187 3.32 -12.64 12.01
N LEU A 188 4.54 -12.14 11.82
CA LEU A 188 5.08 -11.05 12.64
C LEU A 188 4.24 -9.77 12.51
N SER A 189 3.79 -9.44 11.30
CA SER A 189 2.92 -8.28 11.07
C SER A 189 1.59 -8.40 11.81
N GLU A 190 0.99 -9.59 11.85
CA GLU A 190 -0.25 -9.87 12.58
C GLU A 190 -0.06 -9.71 14.09
N LEU A 191 1.04 -10.24 14.64
CA LEU A 191 1.40 -10.08 16.06
C LEU A 191 1.57 -8.60 16.44
N ILE A 192 2.28 -7.81 15.63
CA ILE A 192 2.49 -6.38 15.88
C ILE A 192 1.14 -5.65 15.91
N ILE A 193 0.23 -5.98 15.02
CA ILE A 193 -1.10 -5.36 14.98
C ILE A 193 -1.90 -5.75 16.22
N GLN A 194 -1.87 -6.99 16.63
CA GLN A 194 -2.58 -7.47 17.81
C GLN A 194 -2.10 -6.75 19.06
N ILE A 195 -0.80 -6.67 19.30
CA ILE A 195 -0.21 -5.95 20.44
C ILE A 195 -0.60 -4.46 20.45
N ASN A 196 -0.68 -3.82 19.28
CA ASN A 196 -1.06 -2.42 19.17
C ASN A 196 -2.58 -2.17 19.24
N SER A 197 -3.41 -3.18 18.96
CA SER A 197 -4.86 -3.06 19.06
C SER A 197 -5.33 -2.98 20.50
N ASP A 198 -4.67 -3.68 21.40
CA ASP A 198 -5.00 -3.69 22.83
C ASP A 198 -4.76 -2.33 23.50
N LYS A 199 -3.92 -1.47 22.88
CA LYS A 199 -3.65 -0.10 23.35
C LYS A 199 -4.64 0.95 22.82
N LYS A 200 -5.50 0.63 21.85
CA LYS A 200 -6.47 1.55 21.27
C LYS A 200 -7.88 1.18 21.73
N GLY A 201 -8.31 1.80 22.85
CA GLY A 201 -9.69 1.74 23.29
C GLY A 201 -10.69 2.13 22.18
N TYR A 202 -11.90 1.63 22.24
CA TYR A 202 -12.98 1.90 21.32
C TYR A 202 -13.20 3.40 21.12
N LYS A 203 -13.34 3.86 19.89
CA LYS A 203 -13.91 5.17 19.63
C LYS A 203 -15.43 5.05 19.81
N ILE A 204 -15.94 5.51 20.94
CA ILE A 204 -17.38 5.59 21.20
C ILE A 204 -17.93 6.71 20.32
N GLU A 205 -18.78 6.38 19.35
CA GLU A 205 -19.38 7.35 18.43
C GLU A 205 -20.51 8.17 19.11
N LYS A 206 -21.25 7.55 20.00
CA LYS A 206 -22.26 8.18 20.88
C LYS A 206 -22.41 7.40 22.17
N THR A 207 -22.34 8.08 23.29
CA THR A 207 -22.85 7.55 24.57
C THR A 207 -24.35 7.65 24.55
N GLY A 208 -25.06 6.52 24.44
CA GLY A 208 -26.49 6.49 24.69
C GLY A 208 -26.71 6.84 26.15
N ASN A 209 -27.52 7.86 26.44
CA ASN A 209 -28.05 8.11 27.79
C ASN A 209 -28.89 6.91 28.19
N ALA A 210 -28.28 5.98 28.94
CA ALA A 210 -29.10 5.03 29.71
C ALA A 210 -29.81 5.82 30.81
N GLN A 211 -31.05 6.19 30.52
CA GLN A 211 -31.93 6.69 31.58
C GLN A 211 -32.03 5.57 32.63
N LYS A 212 -31.49 5.85 33.81
CA LYS A 212 -31.79 5.06 35.00
C LYS A 212 -33.32 5.16 35.22
N LYS A 213 -34.01 4.04 35.08
CA LYS A 213 -35.27 3.79 35.76
C LYS A 213 -35.03 3.37 37.18
#